data_76738a10ae56c80f8976ccee18ffac17
#
_entry.id   76738a10ae56c80f8976ccee18ffac17
#
_cell.length_a   1.000
_cell.length_b   1.000
_cell.length_c   1.000
_cell.angle_alpha   90.00
_cell.angle_beta   90.00
_cell.angle_gamma   90.00
#
_symmetry.space_group_name_H-M   'P 1'
#
loop_
_entity.id
_entity.type
_entity.pdbx_description
1 polymer ?
#
loop_
_entity_poly.entity_id
_entity_poly.type
_entity_poly.pdbx_seq_one_letter_code
_entity_poly.pdbx_strand_id
1 'polypeptide(L)'
;WDVGQGAHDDGGGCVAAWQAVKLIKDLGLKPGFSLFDDKDSFALLNDLTSDTLDGDKDQLQLLQSCISNWKNDLILPDALLKSATSTGEREFAEAYKRYQDNLKAYNALDFDDLILLPTLLLKSSEAIRAKWQSKIRYLLVDEYQDTNTSQYELVKLLVGERARFTVVGDDDQSIYSWRGAKPQNLHLLQQDFPRLNVIKLQQNYRSSGRILHCANILIQNNPHLFDKTLFSELQYGEPLKVIEAKNEEHEGERV
;
A
#
# COMPACT_ATOMS: atom_id res chain seq x y z
N TRP A 1 -11.31 17.21 13.95
CA TRP A 1 -10.35 16.37 13.27
C TRP A 1 -9.77 17.18 12.11
N ASP A 2 -8.71 17.97 12.36
CA ASP A 2 -7.96 18.64 11.30
C ASP A 2 -6.95 17.62 10.74
N VAL A 3 -7.26 17.07 9.58
CA VAL A 3 -6.27 16.43 8.72
C VAL A 3 -5.78 17.53 7.78
N GLY A 4 -4.53 17.96 7.94
CA GLY A 4 -3.93 19.02 7.13
C GLY A 4 -4.05 18.72 5.64
N GLN A 5 -4.40 19.76 4.87
CA GLN A 5 -4.37 19.77 3.42
C GLN A 5 -2.94 19.44 2.94
N GLY A 6 -2.74 18.27 2.41
CA GLY A 6 -1.46 17.77 1.91
C GLY A 6 -1.39 16.25 1.76
N ALA A 7 -2.43 15.53 2.20
CA ALA A 7 -2.47 14.07 2.19
C ALA A 7 -3.27 13.49 1.01
N HIS A 8 -3.39 14.20 -0.10
CA HIS A 8 -4.33 13.81 -1.16
C HIS A 8 -3.81 12.74 -2.14
N ASP A 9 -2.50 12.44 -2.16
CA ASP A 9 -1.97 11.41 -3.06
C ASP A 9 -1.49 10.12 -2.39
N ASP A 10 -1.46 10.07 -1.03
CA ASP A 10 -1.06 8.88 -0.26
C ASP A 10 -2.04 8.59 0.90
N GLY A 11 -3.33 8.84 0.70
CA GLY A 11 -4.35 8.87 1.76
C GLY A 11 -4.48 7.63 2.65
N GLY A 12 -4.15 6.43 2.17
CA GLY A 12 -4.11 5.21 2.98
C GLY A 12 -2.89 5.12 3.89
N GLY A 13 -1.76 5.73 3.48
CA GLY A 13 -0.50 5.71 4.21
C GLY A 13 -0.49 6.58 5.46
N CYS A 14 -1.10 7.76 5.44
CA CYS A 14 -0.96 8.76 6.50
C CYS A 14 -1.63 8.41 7.83
N VAL A 15 -2.83 7.84 7.83
CA VAL A 15 -3.52 7.48 9.08
C VAL A 15 -2.88 6.23 9.69
N ALA A 16 -2.50 5.26 8.86
CA ALA A 16 -1.73 4.09 9.31
C ALA A 16 -0.37 4.51 9.84
N ALA A 17 0.34 5.42 9.17
CA ALA A 17 1.62 5.95 9.61
C ALA A 17 1.53 6.68 10.97
N TRP A 18 0.51 7.49 11.21
CA TRP A 18 0.36 8.21 12.48
C TRP A 18 0.03 7.27 13.65
N GLN A 19 -0.78 6.24 13.44
CA GLN A 19 -1.01 5.19 14.43
C GLN A 19 0.23 4.31 14.60
N ALA A 20 0.96 4.04 13.53
CA ALA A 20 2.24 3.36 13.55
C ALA A 20 3.28 4.11 14.40
N VAL A 21 3.38 5.44 14.28
CA VAL A 21 4.26 6.26 15.12
C VAL A 21 3.93 6.10 16.62
N LYS A 22 2.68 5.89 17.00
CA LYS A 22 2.32 5.58 18.39
C LYS A 22 2.71 4.16 18.79
N LEU A 23 2.58 3.19 17.88
CA LEU A 23 3.05 1.80 18.06
C LEU A 23 4.59 1.74 18.13
N ILE A 24 5.29 2.62 17.44
CA ILE A 24 6.75 2.71 17.41
C ILE A 24 7.34 2.92 18.81
N LYS A 25 6.65 3.59 19.71
CA LYS A 25 7.08 3.69 21.12
C LYS A 25 7.13 2.32 21.81
N ASP A 26 6.22 1.43 21.43
CA ASP A 26 6.19 0.06 21.95
C ASP A 26 7.25 -0.85 21.26
N LEU A 27 7.88 -0.39 20.15
CA LEU A 27 8.99 -1.07 19.44
C LEU A 27 10.38 -0.82 20.06
N GLY A 28 10.48 0.04 21.07
CA GLY A 28 11.76 0.37 21.73
C GLY A 28 12.65 1.31 20.93
N LEU A 29 12.17 1.95 19.89
CA LEU A 29 12.87 3.02 19.19
C LEU A 29 12.99 4.26 20.11
N LYS A 30 14.13 4.92 20.01
CA LYS A 30 14.37 6.14 20.77
C LYS A 30 13.50 7.27 20.23
N PRO A 31 13.03 8.20 21.10
CA PRO A 31 12.37 9.41 20.63
C PRO A 31 13.26 10.18 19.65
N GLY A 32 12.66 10.77 18.61
CA GLY A 32 13.41 11.49 17.59
C GLY A 32 14.06 10.59 16.53
N PHE A 33 13.45 9.44 16.24
CA PHE A 33 13.87 8.63 15.10
C PHE A 33 13.74 9.41 13.78
N SER A 34 14.61 9.10 12.82
CA SER A 34 14.58 9.67 11.47
C SER A 34 13.71 8.81 10.56
N LEU A 35 13.03 9.46 9.61
CA LEU A 35 12.32 8.77 8.54
C LEU A 35 13.10 8.99 7.25
N PHE A 36 13.57 7.90 6.64
CA PHE A 36 14.28 7.90 5.39
C PHE A 36 13.28 7.90 4.23
N ASP A 37 13.47 8.82 3.31
CA ASP A 37 12.76 8.81 2.04
C ASP A 37 13.45 7.87 1.03
N ASP A 38 12.91 7.82 -0.20
CA ASP A 38 13.47 6.98 -1.26
C ASP A 38 14.91 7.33 -1.61
N LYS A 39 15.30 8.62 -1.49
CA LYS A 39 16.66 9.09 -1.78
C LYS A 39 17.63 8.72 -0.68
N ASP A 40 17.20 8.87 0.58
CA ASP A 40 18.00 8.49 1.74
C ASP A 40 18.24 6.97 1.73
N SER A 41 17.19 6.20 1.43
CA SER A 41 17.24 4.74 1.32
C SER A 41 18.17 4.30 0.20
N PHE A 42 18.08 4.96 -0.97
CA PHE A 42 18.94 4.69 -2.10
C PHE A 42 20.41 5.02 -1.78
N ALA A 43 20.69 6.16 -1.15
CA ALA A 43 22.03 6.56 -0.76
C ALA A 43 22.66 5.56 0.22
N LEU A 44 21.88 5.12 1.24
CA LEU A 44 22.35 4.11 2.18
C LEU A 44 22.63 2.78 1.49
N LEU A 45 21.77 2.33 0.58
CA LEU A 45 22.00 1.08 -0.18
C LEU A 45 23.24 1.19 -1.05
N ASN A 46 23.45 2.32 -1.73
CA ASN A 46 24.65 2.56 -2.54
C ASN A 46 25.92 2.45 -1.69
N ASP A 47 25.95 3.05 -0.51
CA ASP A 47 27.09 2.95 0.41
C ASP A 47 27.35 1.52 0.89
N LEU A 48 26.28 0.78 1.19
CA LEU A 48 26.36 -0.58 1.70
C LEU A 48 26.73 -1.62 0.64
N THR A 49 26.55 -1.32 -0.64
CA THR A 49 26.77 -2.24 -1.75
C THR A 49 27.86 -1.76 -2.72
N SER A 50 28.63 -0.74 -2.35
CA SER A 50 29.73 -0.19 -3.14
C SER A 50 30.74 -1.23 -3.62
N ASP A 51 30.99 -2.25 -2.78
CA ASP A 51 31.96 -3.33 -3.08
C ASP A 51 31.38 -4.44 -3.96
N THR A 52 30.05 -4.52 -4.11
CA THR A 52 29.37 -5.63 -4.79
C THR A 52 28.63 -5.22 -6.06
N LEU A 53 28.02 -4.04 -6.09
CA LEU A 53 27.24 -3.55 -7.22
C LEU A 53 27.96 -2.45 -8.02
N ASP A 54 29.19 -2.06 -7.62
CA ASP A 54 30.07 -1.13 -8.33
C ASP A 54 29.36 0.14 -8.87
N GLY A 55 28.37 0.64 -8.11
CA GLY A 55 27.61 1.85 -8.46
C GLY A 55 26.62 1.69 -9.62
N ASP A 56 26.29 0.46 -10.02
CA ASP A 56 25.25 0.18 -11.02
C ASP A 56 23.88 0.65 -10.50
N LYS A 57 23.43 1.80 -11.05
CA LYS A 57 22.18 2.43 -10.62
C LYS A 57 20.95 1.57 -10.86
N ASP A 58 20.93 0.80 -11.94
CA ASP A 58 19.77 -0.03 -12.29
C ASP A 58 19.66 -1.20 -11.32
N GLN A 59 20.78 -1.80 -10.94
CA GLN A 59 20.84 -2.85 -9.93
C GLN A 59 20.47 -2.32 -8.54
N LEU A 60 20.90 -1.12 -8.18
CA LEU A 60 20.54 -0.49 -6.92
C LEU A 60 19.04 -0.17 -6.84
N GLN A 61 18.44 0.34 -7.91
CA GLN A 61 17.00 0.56 -7.99
C GLN A 61 16.22 -0.75 -7.91
N LEU A 62 16.71 -1.79 -8.57
CA LEU A 62 16.13 -3.13 -8.48
C LEU A 62 16.18 -3.65 -7.03
N LEU A 63 17.33 -3.55 -6.37
CA LEU A 63 17.52 -3.96 -4.98
C LEU A 63 16.57 -3.19 -4.05
N GLN A 64 16.48 -1.86 -4.18
CA GLN A 64 15.55 -1.03 -3.41
C GLN A 64 14.11 -1.49 -3.60
N SER A 65 13.70 -1.71 -4.84
CA SER A 65 12.35 -2.21 -5.16
C SER A 65 12.10 -3.61 -4.59
N CYS A 66 13.10 -4.50 -4.63
CA CYS A 66 13.00 -5.82 -4.02
C CYS A 66 12.83 -5.72 -2.50
N ILE A 67 13.60 -4.87 -1.82
CA ILE A 67 13.49 -4.67 -0.36
C ILE A 67 12.10 -4.16 0.00
N SER A 68 11.60 -3.17 -0.71
CA SER A 68 10.24 -2.65 -0.51
C SER A 68 9.18 -3.75 -0.69
N ASN A 69 9.26 -4.53 -1.77
CA ASN A 69 8.34 -5.64 -2.01
C ASN A 69 8.40 -6.71 -0.91
N TRP A 70 9.59 -7.08 -0.44
CA TRP A 70 9.73 -8.02 0.66
C TRP A 70 9.14 -7.51 1.96
N LYS A 71 9.35 -6.23 2.30
CA LYS A 71 8.72 -5.60 3.45
C LYS A 71 7.20 -5.60 3.33
N ASN A 72 6.69 -5.26 2.15
CA ASN A 72 5.26 -5.26 1.84
C ASN A 72 4.63 -6.66 1.90
N ASP A 73 5.41 -7.71 1.66
CA ASP A 73 5.00 -9.11 1.81
C ASP A 73 5.36 -9.73 3.17
N LEU A 74 5.82 -8.94 4.14
CA LEU A 74 6.22 -9.39 5.48
C LEU A 74 7.39 -10.38 5.47
N ILE A 75 8.24 -10.32 4.45
CA ILE A 75 9.40 -11.20 4.31
C ILE A 75 10.62 -10.51 4.93
N LEU A 76 11.17 -11.10 5.98
CA LEU A 76 12.33 -10.58 6.69
C LEU A 76 13.63 -11.11 6.09
N PRO A 77 14.77 -10.38 6.27
CA PRO A 77 16.06 -10.78 5.72
C PRO A 77 16.49 -12.21 6.08
N ASP A 78 16.28 -12.62 7.32
CA ASP A 78 16.68 -13.97 7.78
C ASP A 78 15.86 -15.08 7.12
N ALA A 79 14.62 -14.81 6.70
CA ALA A 79 13.81 -15.76 5.94
C ALA A 79 14.34 -15.91 4.51
N LEU A 80 14.69 -14.78 3.86
CA LEU A 80 15.28 -14.77 2.52
C LEU A 80 16.63 -15.50 2.49
N LEU A 81 17.49 -15.24 3.47
CA LEU A 81 18.79 -15.91 3.57
C LEU A 81 18.67 -17.44 3.68
N LYS A 82 17.60 -17.93 4.32
CA LYS A 82 17.32 -19.39 4.43
C LYS A 82 16.76 -19.98 3.14
N SER A 83 16.01 -19.19 2.35
CA SER A 83 15.35 -19.65 1.12
C SER A 83 16.15 -19.36 -0.15
N ALA A 84 17.22 -18.56 -0.07
CA ALA A 84 18.05 -18.18 -1.23
C ALA A 84 18.69 -19.41 -1.87
N THR A 85 18.43 -19.59 -3.17
CA THR A 85 18.90 -20.73 -3.98
C THR A 85 20.04 -20.36 -4.90
N SER A 86 20.18 -19.07 -5.24
CA SER A 86 21.24 -18.55 -6.09
C SER A 86 22.16 -17.56 -5.33
N THR A 87 23.35 -17.33 -5.88
CA THR A 87 24.31 -16.37 -5.34
C THR A 87 23.71 -14.96 -5.32
N GLY A 88 23.05 -14.54 -6.41
CA GLY A 88 22.45 -13.19 -6.50
C GLY A 88 21.30 -12.98 -5.50
N GLU A 89 20.44 -14.00 -5.28
CA GLU A 89 19.41 -13.94 -4.24
C GLU A 89 20.02 -13.79 -2.83
N ARG A 90 21.11 -14.49 -2.58
CA ARG A 90 21.82 -14.38 -1.30
C ARG A 90 22.45 -13.01 -1.12
N GLU A 91 23.09 -12.46 -2.14
CA GLU A 91 23.68 -11.10 -2.10
C GLU A 91 22.63 -10.04 -1.81
N PHE A 92 21.47 -10.11 -2.45
CA PHE A 92 20.36 -9.20 -2.20
C PHE A 92 19.78 -9.36 -0.79
N ALA A 93 19.65 -10.60 -0.30
CA ALA A 93 19.19 -10.88 1.07
C ALA A 93 20.19 -10.38 2.13
N GLU A 94 21.49 -10.49 1.88
CA GLU A 94 22.55 -9.93 2.74
C GLU A 94 22.56 -8.41 2.71
N ALA A 95 22.36 -7.80 1.54
CA ALA A 95 22.23 -6.36 1.42
C ALA A 95 21.01 -5.84 2.19
N TYR A 96 19.85 -6.50 2.08
CA TYR A 96 18.66 -6.17 2.85
C TYR A 96 18.92 -6.28 4.35
N LYS A 97 19.61 -7.33 4.81
CA LYS A 97 19.97 -7.47 6.22
C LYS A 97 20.85 -6.32 6.69
N ARG A 98 21.91 -6.00 5.95
CA ARG A 98 22.79 -4.86 6.27
C ARG A 98 22.02 -3.54 6.28
N TYR A 99 21.13 -3.32 5.33
CA TYR A 99 20.28 -2.14 5.26
C TYR A 99 19.41 -2.00 6.53
N GLN A 100 18.73 -3.06 6.93
CA GLN A 100 17.87 -3.04 8.11
C GLN A 100 18.66 -2.85 9.42
N ASP A 101 19.84 -3.48 9.53
CA ASP A 101 20.72 -3.32 10.68
C ASP A 101 21.25 -1.86 10.79
N ASN A 102 21.54 -1.20 9.66
CA ASN A 102 21.96 0.19 9.62
C ASN A 102 20.83 1.15 9.97
N LEU A 103 19.61 0.97 9.43
CA LEU A 103 18.44 1.75 9.82
C LEU A 103 18.25 1.70 11.34
N LYS A 104 18.35 0.51 11.92
CA LYS A 104 18.25 0.35 13.38
C LYS A 104 19.38 1.06 14.13
N ALA A 105 20.62 0.99 13.65
CA ALA A 105 21.78 1.66 14.25
C ALA A 105 21.63 3.20 14.22
N TYR A 106 21.08 3.73 13.14
CA TYR A 106 20.80 5.16 12.97
C TYR A 106 19.55 5.62 13.72
N ASN A 107 18.82 4.72 14.38
CA ASN A 107 17.49 4.99 14.92
C ASN A 107 16.57 5.58 13.85
N ALA A 108 16.58 4.97 12.67
CA ALA A 108 15.83 5.38 11.49
C ALA A 108 14.87 4.29 11.03
N LEU A 109 13.86 4.70 10.29
CA LEU A 109 12.89 3.86 9.61
C LEU A 109 12.74 4.36 8.18
N ASP A 110 12.40 3.51 7.25
CA ASP A 110 11.82 3.93 5.98
C ASP A 110 10.27 3.86 6.00
N PHE A 111 9.63 4.25 4.91
CA PHE A 111 8.17 4.27 4.84
C PHE A 111 7.55 2.88 4.98
N ASP A 112 8.19 1.84 4.43
CA ASP A 112 7.68 0.47 4.53
C ASP A 112 7.75 -0.05 5.97
N ASP A 113 8.77 0.35 6.74
CA ASP A 113 8.91 0.00 8.14
C ASP A 113 7.77 0.56 9.01
N LEU A 114 7.13 1.67 8.61
CA LEU A 114 5.99 2.23 9.33
C LEU A 114 4.79 1.27 9.34
N ILE A 115 4.73 0.35 8.42
CA ILE A 115 3.68 -0.69 8.36
C ILE A 115 4.22 -2.05 8.81
N LEU A 116 5.39 -2.44 8.32
CA LEU A 116 6.01 -3.72 8.63
C LEU A 116 6.21 -3.91 10.14
N LEU A 117 6.91 -2.99 10.79
CA LEU A 117 7.29 -3.17 12.19
C LEU A 117 6.08 -3.19 13.15
N PRO A 118 5.08 -2.29 13.04
CA PRO A 118 3.83 -2.40 13.78
C PRO A 118 3.12 -3.72 13.56
N THR A 119 3.07 -4.21 12.31
CA THR A 119 2.44 -5.49 11.99
C THR A 119 3.13 -6.65 12.71
N LEU A 120 4.46 -6.70 12.66
CA LEU A 120 5.27 -7.71 13.35
C LEU A 120 5.10 -7.62 14.88
N LEU A 121 5.07 -6.41 15.44
CA LEU A 121 4.85 -6.20 16.86
C LEU A 121 3.49 -6.72 17.31
N LEU A 122 2.44 -6.38 16.58
CA LEU A 122 1.09 -6.87 16.88
C LEU A 122 0.95 -8.39 16.68
N LYS A 123 1.71 -8.98 15.76
CA LYS A 123 1.79 -10.45 15.59
C LYS A 123 2.47 -11.12 16.78
N SER A 124 3.57 -10.56 17.26
CA SER A 124 4.42 -11.17 18.29
C SER A 124 3.94 -10.93 19.73
N SER A 125 3.20 -9.83 19.98
CA SER A 125 2.78 -9.45 21.32
C SER A 125 1.26 -9.36 21.45
N GLU A 126 0.67 -10.38 22.10
CA GLU A 126 -0.76 -10.40 22.39
C GLU A 126 -1.19 -9.23 23.30
N ALA A 127 -0.38 -8.90 24.29
CA ALA A 127 -0.68 -7.80 25.20
C ALA A 127 -0.76 -6.44 24.50
N ILE A 128 0.19 -6.17 23.56
CA ILE A 128 0.18 -4.94 22.78
C ILE A 128 -1.00 -4.96 21.80
N ARG A 129 -1.26 -6.09 21.16
CA ARG A 129 -2.40 -6.25 20.26
C ARG A 129 -3.73 -5.99 20.98
N ALA A 130 -3.95 -6.61 22.15
CA ALA A 130 -5.14 -6.39 22.96
C ALA A 130 -5.30 -4.93 23.41
N LYS A 131 -4.19 -4.27 23.83
CA LYS A 131 -4.16 -2.85 24.14
C LYS A 131 -4.66 -1.98 23.00
N TRP A 132 -4.20 -2.26 21.76
CA TRP A 132 -4.59 -1.47 20.59
C TRP A 132 -6.01 -1.79 20.12
N GLN A 133 -6.43 -3.05 20.12
CA GLN A 133 -7.79 -3.46 19.83
C GLN A 133 -8.79 -2.85 20.82
N SER A 134 -8.42 -2.65 22.10
CA SER A 134 -9.28 -1.98 23.06
C SER A 134 -9.46 -0.47 22.79
N LYS A 135 -8.46 0.18 22.21
CA LYS A 135 -8.50 1.61 21.87
C LYS A 135 -9.28 1.88 20.58
N ILE A 136 -9.14 1.00 19.59
CA ILE A 136 -9.80 1.14 18.28
C ILE A 136 -11.21 0.60 18.42
N ARG A 137 -12.20 1.49 18.53
CA ARG A 137 -13.61 1.11 18.63
C ARG A 137 -14.22 0.73 17.29
N TYR A 138 -13.78 1.38 16.23
CA TYR A 138 -14.21 1.18 14.86
C TYR A 138 -13.08 1.60 13.91
N LEU A 139 -12.82 0.81 12.88
CA LEU A 139 -11.79 1.09 11.87
C LEU A 139 -12.47 1.43 10.54
N LEU A 140 -12.04 2.52 9.92
CA LEU A 140 -12.42 2.90 8.56
C LEU A 140 -11.18 2.86 7.68
N VAL A 141 -11.28 2.17 6.55
CA VAL A 141 -10.19 2.08 5.56
C VAL A 141 -10.75 2.44 4.20
N ASP A 142 -10.12 3.38 3.54
CA ASP A 142 -10.45 3.80 2.17
C ASP A 142 -9.44 3.24 1.17
N GLU A 143 -9.80 3.22 -0.11
CA GLU A 143 -8.97 2.74 -1.22
C GLU A 143 -8.39 1.33 -0.97
N TYR A 144 -9.23 0.45 -0.44
CA TYR A 144 -8.76 -0.85 0.06
C TYR A 144 -8.17 -1.77 -1.03
N GLN A 145 -8.53 -1.57 -2.30
CA GLN A 145 -7.97 -2.27 -3.45
C GLN A 145 -6.46 -2.04 -3.61
N ASP A 146 -5.93 -0.93 -3.08
CA ASP A 146 -4.53 -0.56 -3.19
C ASP A 146 -3.68 -1.06 -2.01
N THR A 147 -4.29 -1.86 -1.11
CA THR A 147 -3.55 -2.43 0.02
C THR A 147 -2.64 -3.58 -0.40
N ASN A 148 -1.44 -3.62 0.21
CA ASN A 148 -0.50 -4.74 0.10
C ASN A 148 -0.72 -5.77 1.24
N THR A 149 0.09 -6.83 1.27
CA THR A 149 -0.04 -7.90 2.28
C THR A 149 0.19 -7.39 3.70
N SER A 150 1.18 -6.53 3.92
CA SER A 150 1.48 -6.04 5.28
C SER A 150 0.37 -5.13 5.81
N GLN A 151 -0.21 -4.28 4.96
CA GLN A 151 -1.35 -3.43 5.30
C GLN A 151 -2.60 -4.27 5.59
N TYR A 152 -2.88 -5.29 4.78
CA TYR A 152 -3.97 -6.23 5.01
C TYR A 152 -3.86 -6.91 6.39
N GLU A 153 -2.67 -7.45 6.70
CA GLU A 153 -2.42 -8.10 7.99
C GLU A 153 -2.52 -7.11 9.16
N LEU A 154 -2.04 -5.88 9.00
CA LEU A 154 -2.17 -4.83 10.02
C LEU A 154 -3.63 -4.56 10.32
N VAL A 155 -4.48 -4.41 9.30
CA VAL A 155 -5.94 -4.22 9.45
C VAL A 155 -6.55 -5.38 10.23
N LYS A 156 -6.27 -6.63 9.86
CA LYS A 156 -6.77 -7.83 10.56
C LYS A 156 -6.39 -7.84 12.04
N LEU A 157 -5.13 -7.54 12.34
CA LEU A 157 -4.62 -7.52 13.71
C LEU A 157 -5.26 -6.42 14.56
N LEU A 158 -5.54 -5.25 13.96
CA LEU A 158 -6.17 -4.14 14.66
C LEU A 158 -7.67 -4.37 14.88
N VAL A 159 -8.36 -4.96 13.89
CA VAL A 159 -9.80 -5.26 13.96
C VAL A 159 -10.09 -6.39 14.95
N GLY A 160 -9.31 -7.45 14.91
CA GLY A 160 -9.47 -8.61 15.77
C GLY A 160 -10.85 -9.27 15.68
N GLU A 161 -11.22 -10.04 16.71
CA GLU A 161 -12.47 -10.80 16.74
C GLU A 161 -13.75 -9.94 16.79
N ARG A 162 -13.62 -8.68 17.25
CA ARG A 162 -14.77 -7.76 17.30
C ARG A 162 -15.31 -7.41 15.93
N ALA A 163 -14.46 -7.48 14.90
CA ALA A 163 -14.80 -7.22 13.50
C ALA A 163 -15.62 -5.94 13.28
N ARG A 164 -15.25 -4.85 13.98
CA ARG A 164 -15.92 -3.54 13.84
C ARG A 164 -15.12 -2.66 12.89
N PHE A 165 -15.41 -2.77 11.62
CA PHE A 165 -14.72 -2.00 10.59
C PHE A 165 -15.61 -1.81 9.37
N THR A 166 -15.27 -0.83 8.57
CA THR A 166 -15.76 -0.64 7.21
C THR A 166 -14.55 -0.39 6.31
N VAL A 167 -14.50 -1.06 5.20
CA VAL A 167 -13.56 -0.77 4.12
C VAL A 167 -14.33 -0.28 2.91
N VAL A 168 -13.76 0.67 2.20
CA VAL A 168 -14.28 1.17 0.92
C VAL A 168 -13.22 0.91 -0.12
N GLY A 169 -13.63 0.44 -1.28
CA GLY A 169 -12.71 0.15 -2.38
C GLY A 169 -13.44 -0.14 -3.68
N ASP A 170 -12.70 -0.07 -4.74
CA ASP A 170 -13.17 -0.34 -6.10
C ASP A 170 -12.10 -1.17 -6.82
N ASP A 171 -12.38 -2.47 -7.02
CA ASP A 171 -11.48 -3.40 -7.67
C ASP A 171 -11.08 -2.98 -9.09
N ASP A 172 -11.94 -2.24 -9.78
CA ASP A 172 -11.66 -1.72 -11.12
C ASP A 172 -10.71 -0.50 -11.11
N GLN A 173 -10.45 0.10 -9.94
CA GLN A 173 -9.52 1.22 -9.77
C GLN A 173 -8.15 0.80 -9.24
N SER A 174 -7.87 -0.50 -9.12
CA SER A 174 -6.57 -0.98 -8.65
C SER A 174 -5.50 -0.82 -9.72
N ILE A 175 -4.76 0.27 -9.68
CA ILE A 175 -3.69 0.62 -10.62
C ILE A 175 -2.29 0.62 -10.00
N TYR A 176 -2.17 0.24 -8.72
CA TYR A 176 -0.92 0.27 -7.95
C TYR A 176 -0.30 -1.12 -7.72
N SER A 177 -0.58 -2.10 -8.60
CA SER A 177 0.03 -3.44 -8.52
C SER A 177 1.56 -3.41 -8.56
N TRP A 178 2.13 -2.46 -9.29
CA TRP A 178 3.58 -2.22 -9.35
C TRP A 178 4.19 -1.70 -8.02
N ARG A 179 3.34 -1.19 -7.10
CA ARG A 179 3.70 -0.87 -5.71
C ARG A 179 3.32 -1.97 -4.72
N GLY A 180 3.01 -3.17 -5.20
CA GLY A 180 2.65 -4.31 -4.36
C GLY A 180 1.19 -4.35 -3.92
N ALA A 181 0.31 -3.50 -4.47
CA ALA A 181 -1.12 -3.57 -4.23
C ALA A 181 -1.70 -4.91 -4.69
N LYS A 182 -2.59 -5.46 -3.88
CA LYS A 182 -3.24 -6.76 -4.11
C LYS A 182 -4.76 -6.60 -4.03
N PRO A 183 -5.46 -6.34 -5.15
CA PRO A 183 -6.92 -6.21 -5.14
C PRO A 183 -7.61 -7.46 -4.61
N GLN A 184 -6.95 -8.63 -4.67
CA GLN A 184 -7.40 -9.87 -4.05
C GLN A 184 -7.64 -9.75 -2.54
N ASN A 185 -7.04 -8.77 -1.87
CA ASN A 185 -7.30 -8.48 -0.46
C ASN A 185 -8.77 -8.19 -0.18
N LEU A 186 -9.50 -7.61 -1.15
CA LEU A 186 -10.97 -7.44 -1.05
C LEU A 186 -11.70 -8.78 -0.97
N HIS A 187 -11.24 -9.79 -1.72
CA HIS A 187 -11.83 -11.13 -1.69
C HIS A 187 -11.46 -11.87 -0.39
N LEU A 188 -10.22 -11.73 0.07
CA LEU A 188 -9.75 -12.34 1.32
C LEU A 188 -10.56 -11.86 2.54
N LEU A 189 -11.04 -10.61 2.52
CA LEU A 189 -11.91 -10.10 3.59
C LEU A 189 -13.18 -10.94 3.78
N GLN A 190 -13.80 -11.41 2.70
CA GLN A 190 -15.01 -12.24 2.80
C GLN A 190 -14.70 -13.62 3.38
N GLN A 191 -13.50 -14.14 3.14
CA GLN A 191 -13.04 -15.42 3.69
C GLN A 191 -12.70 -15.28 5.18
N ASP A 192 -11.96 -14.23 5.54
CA ASP A 192 -11.52 -14.00 6.92
C ASP A 192 -12.65 -13.49 7.84
N PHE A 193 -13.64 -12.80 7.25
CA PHE A 193 -14.79 -12.25 7.96
C PHE A 193 -16.12 -12.73 7.34
N PRO A 194 -16.55 -13.97 7.61
CA PRO A 194 -17.73 -14.56 6.96
C PRO A 194 -19.05 -13.80 7.18
N ARG A 195 -19.11 -12.93 8.21
CA ARG A 195 -20.26 -12.06 8.48
C ARG A 195 -20.13 -10.67 7.86
N LEU A 196 -19.16 -10.46 6.97
CA LEU A 196 -18.99 -9.21 6.26
C LEU A 196 -20.21 -8.93 5.38
N ASN A 197 -20.77 -7.73 5.51
CA ASN A 197 -21.85 -7.26 4.62
C ASN A 197 -21.24 -6.45 3.49
N VAL A 198 -21.43 -6.89 2.26
CA VAL A 198 -20.95 -6.18 1.06
C VAL A 198 -22.08 -5.31 0.51
N ILE A 199 -21.82 -4.01 0.44
CA ILE A 199 -22.76 -3.01 -0.09
C ILE A 199 -22.15 -2.46 -1.39
N LYS A 200 -22.88 -2.60 -2.51
CA LYS A 200 -22.45 -2.09 -3.81
C LYS A 200 -23.03 -0.69 -4.03
N LEU A 201 -22.14 0.30 -4.14
CA LEU A 201 -22.50 1.69 -4.45
C LEU A 201 -22.44 1.88 -5.98
N GLN A 202 -23.56 1.68 -6.67
CA GLN A 202 -23.63 1.69 -8.14
C GLN A 202 -24.13 3.03 -8.72
N GLN A 203 -24.79 3.87 -7.92
CA GLN A 203 -25.23 5.18 -8.36
C GLN A 203 -24.07 6.16 -8.38
N ASN A 204 -23.84 6.74 -9.57
CA ASN A 204 -22.79 7.72 -9.80
C ASN A 204 -23.42 9.12 -9.87
N TYR A 205 -22.85 10.07 -9.12
CA TYR A 205 -23.32 11.45 -9.02
C TYR A 205 -22.38 12.45 -9.73
N ARG A 206 -21.31 11.97 -10.34
CA ARG A 206 -20.26 12.78 -10.97
C ARG A 206 -20.45 12.91 -12.47
N SER A 207 -20.77 11.81 -13.14
CA SER A 207 -20.68 11.70 -14.58
C SER A 207 -22.06 11.54 -15.24
N SER A 208 -22.20 12.05 -16.45
CA SER A 208 -23.40 11.87 -17.27
C SER A 208 -23.58 10.42 -17.71
N GLY A 209 -24.81 10.06 -18.08
CA GLY A 209 -25.14 8.69 -18.50
C GLY A 209 -24.32 8.20 -19.69
N ARG A 210 -23.93 9.09 -20.62
CA ARG A 210 -23.10 8.72 -21.79
C ARG A 210 -21.68 8.31 -21.37
N ILE A 211 -21.08 9.07 -20.44
CA ILE A 211 -19.74 8.72 -19.93
C ILE A 211 -19.78 7.36 -19.23
N LEU A 212 -20.78 7.14 -18.36
CA LEU A 212 -20.93 5.88 -17.64
C LEU A 212 -21.21 4.70 -18.58
N HIS A 213 -21.98 4.92 -19.64
CA HIS A 213 -22.22 3.87 -20.64
C HIS A 213 -20.91 3.40 -21.30
N CYS A 214 -20.06 4.35 -21.72
CA CYS A 214 -18.75 4.02 -22.29
C CYS A 214 -17.81 3.38 -21.26
N ALA A 215 -17.78 3.88 -20.02
CA ALA A 215 -16.98 3.32 -18.95
C ALA A 215 -17.41 1.89 -18.62
N ASN A 216 -18.71 1.60 -18.51
CA ASN A 216 -19.22 0.27 -18.26
C ASN A 216 -18.85 -0.71 -19.38
N ILE A 217 -18.91 -0.29 -20.66
CA ILE A 217 -18.49 -1.14 -21.78
C ILE A 217 -16.99 -1.41 -21.73
N LEU A 218 -16.18 -0.41 -21.43
CA LEU A 218 -14.74 -0.55 -21.36
C LEU A 218 -14.33 -1.52 -20.26
N ILE A 219 -14.88 -1.34 -19.05
CA ILE A 219 -14.51 -2.11 -17.88
C ILE A 219 -14.98 -3.58 -17.95
N GLN A 220 -16.01 -3.89 -18.72
CA GLN A 220 -16.47 -5.27 -18.95
C GLN A 220 -15.40 -6.18 -19.58
N ASN A 221 -14.33 -5.62 -20.17
CA ASN A 221 -13.21 -6.40 -20.69
C ASN A 221 -12.29 -6.93 -19.59
N ASN A 222 -12.39 -6.41 -18.34
CA ASN A 222 -11.58 -6.84 -17.23
C ASN A 222 -12.28 -7.93 -16.40
N PRO A 223 -11.52 -8.84 -15.77
CA PRO A 223 -12.09 -9.73 -14.77
C PRO A 223 -12.52 -8.92 -13.54
N HIS A 224 -13.72 -9.17 -13.04
CA HIS A 224 -14.27 -8.48 -11.87
C HIS A 224 -14.26 -9.38 -10.64
N LEU A 225 -13.95 -8.80 -9.47
CA LEU A 225 -14.20 -9.44 -8.18
C LEU A 225 -15.68 -9.30 -7.78
N PHE A 226 -16.30 -8.18 -8.15
CA PHE A 226 -17.70 -7.89 -7.86
C PHE A 226 -18.41 -7.40 -9.13
N ASP A 227 -19.47 -8.11 -9.54
CA ASP A 227 -20.33 -7.64 -10.63
C ASP A 227 -20.99 -6.32 -10.22
N LYS A 228 -20.73 -5.26 -10.96
CA LYS A 228 -21.30 -3.93 -10.74
C LYS A 228 -21.56 -3.26 -12.10
N THR A 229 -22.55 -2.38 -12.13
CA THR A 229 -22.85 -1.53 -13.28
C THR A 229 -23.19 -0.15 -12.76
N LEU A 230 -22.38 0.83 -13.13
CA LEU A 230 -22.60 2.21 -12.71
C LEU A 230 -23.76 2.82 -13.50
N PHE A 231 -24.64 3.52 -12.81
CA PHE A 231 -25.72 4.30 -13.42
C PHE A 231 -25.79 5.70 -12.81
N SER A 232 -26.39 6.65 -13.52
CA SER A 232 -26.59 8.01 -13.07
C SER A 232 -28.02 8.46 -13.35
N GLU A 233 -28.58 9.28 -12.48
CA GLU A 233 -29.81 10.02 -12.72
C GLU A 233 -29.57 11.36 -13.42
N LEU A 234 -28.31 11.72 -13.67
CA LEU A 234 -27.96 12.88 -14.49
C LEU A 234 -28.37 12.64 -15.95
N GLN A 235 -28.60 13.72 -16.68
CA GLN A 235 -28.92 13.66 -18.10
C GLN A 235 -27.87 12.81 -18.87
N TYR A 236 -28.27 12.29 -20.03
CA TYR A 236 -27.40 11.46 -20.85
C TYR A 236 -26.11 12.16 -21.28
N GLY A 237 -26.16 13.50 -21.42
CA GLY A 237 -25.00 14.36 -21.67
C GLY A 237 -24.62 14.50 -23.14
N GLU A 238 -23.67 15.38 -23.40
CA GLU A 238 -23.14 15.68 -24.72
C GLU A 238 -22.39 14.48 -25.33
N PRO A 239 -22.33 14.36 -26.68
CA PRO A 239 -21.52 13.37 -27.35
C PRO A 239 -20.04 13.44 -26.93
N LEU A 240 -19.41 12.27 -26.75
CA LEU A 240 -17.97 12.21 -26.55
C LEU A 240 -17.25 12.67 -27.83
N LYS A 241 -16.20 13.47 -27.65
CA LYS A 241 -15.34 13.94 -28.74
C LYS A 241 -13.97 13.25 -28.60
N VAL A 242 -13.48 12.75 -29.71
CA VAL A 242 -12.12 12.23 -29.81
C VAL A 242 -11.24 13.32 -30.41
N ILE A 243 -10.19 13.69 -29.71
CA ILE A 243 -9.22 14.70 -30.13
C ILE A 243 -7.87 13.97 -30.30
N GLU A 244 -7.36 13.97 -31.53
CA GLU A 244 -6.03 13.46 -31.81
C GLU A 244 -4.99 14.57 -31.56
N ALA A 245 -4.01 14.26 -30.71
CA ALA A 245 -2.89 15.17 -30.42
C ALA A 245 -1.57 14.53 -30.86
N LYS A 246 -0.59 15.36 -31.23
CA LYS A 246 0.74 14.91 -31.69
C LYS A 246 1.67 14.59 -30.52
N ASN A 247 1.52 15.32 -29.41
CA ASN A 247 2.27 15.22 -28.17
C ASN A 247 1.50 15.92 -27.05
N GLU A 248 2.01 15.88 -25.84
CA GLU A 248 1.39 16.44 -24.64
C GLU A 248 1.18 17.97 -24.74
N GLU A 249 2.13 18.71 -25.34
CA GLU A 249 2.02 20.15 -25.53
C GLU A 249 0.84 20.50 -26.45
N HIS A 250 0.73 19.78 -27.56
CA HIS A 250 -0.39 19.95 -28.50
C HIS A 250 -1.74 19.50 -27.91
N GLU A 251 -1.74 18.53 -27.00
CA GLU A 251 -2.95 18.15 -26.25
C GLU A 251 -3.40 19.29 -25.35
N GLY A 252 -2.47 19.86 -24.56
CA GLY A 252 -2.77 20.98 -23.66
C GLY A 252 -3.26 22.26 -24.37
N GLU A 253 -2.87 22.48 -25.64
CA GLU A 253 -3.37 23.61 -26.45
C GLU A 253 -4.82 23.39 -26.96
N ARG A 254 -5.29 22.12 -27.03
CA ARG A 254 -6.60 21.75 -27.61
C ARG A 254 -7.68 21.49 -26.59
N VAL A 255 -7.33 21.30 -25.32
CA VAL A 255 -8.23 21.08 -24.20
C VAL A 255 -8.49 22.40 -23.46
#